data_2217f0cef2640af498b3ec9ecc1ff0e0
#
_entry.id   2217f0cef2640af498b3ec9ecc1ff0e0
#
_cell.length_a   1.000
_cell.length_b   1.000
_cell.length_c   1.000
_cell.angle_alpha   90.00
_cell.angle_beta   90.00
_cell.angle_gamma   90.00
#
_symmetry.space_group_name_H-M   'P 1'
#
loop_
_entity.id
_entity.type
_entity.pdbx_description
1 polymer ?
#
loop_
_entity_poly.entity_id
_entity_poly.type
_entity_poly.pdbx_seq_one_letter_code
_entity_poly.pdbx_strand_id
1 'polypeptide(L)'
;MSGSGGGQDELQLLERVFLKLGLADTDEQLQEAVSKFLPPVLLKLNSQNEGVRKKVMELLVHINKRIKNNTKIQLPVESLLLQYQDPSATSFVLNFTIIYLKMGFPRLTVERQAELVPSVLAGLDSKPSSHQDGLLLMIMPVMGEVAKQAPTEPEKKRSVLGLCEKPGVSKVSDIKILVH
;
A
#
# COMPACT_ATOMS: atom_id res chain seq x y z
N MET A 1 -10.03 36.24 -2.32
CA MET A 1 -9.53 36.09 -0.94
C MET A 1 -10.37 35.01 -0.23
N SER A 2 -10.14 33.75 -0.47
CA SER A 2 -10.91 32.64 0.14
C SER A 2 -10.04 31.37 0.22
N GLY A 3 -8.90 31.45 0.91
CA GLY A 3 -7.95 30.34 0.95
C GLY A 3 -7.46 29.92 2.35
N SER A 4 -7.82 30.62 3.41
CA SER A 4 -7.27 30.35 4.74
C SER A 4 -8.08 29.34 5.59
N GLY A 5 -9.37 29.16 5.32
CA GLY A 5 -10.24 28.26 6.10
C GLY A 5 -9.89 26.79 5.94
N GLY A 6 -9.72 26.32 4.71
CA GLY A 6 -9.53 24.90 4.43
C GLY A 6 -8.26 24.29 5.03
N GLY A 7 -7.15 25.03 5.02
CA GLY A 7 -5.88 24.55 5.58
C GLY A 7 -5.89 24.46 7.11
N GLN A 8 -6.62 25.36 7.77
CA GLN A 8 -6.73 25.34 9.22
C GLN A 8 -7.64 24.21 9.72
N ASP A 9 -8.72 23.93 8.99
CA ASP A 9 -9.61 22.80 9.25
C ASP A 9 -8.87 21.46 9.05
N GLU A 10 -8.03 21.36 8.01
CA GLU A 10 -7.17 20.17 7.78
C GLU A 10 -6.17 19.95 8.93
N LEU A 11 -5.53 21.01 9.42
CA LEU A 11 -4.60 20.92 10.55
C LEU A 11 -5.30 20.45 11.82
N GLN A 12 -6.46 21.03 12.15
CA GLN A 12 -7.24 20.58 13.31
C GLN A 12 -7.65 19.10 13.19
N LEU A 13 -8.02 18.65 12.00
CA LEU A 13 -8.36 17.26 11.76
C LEU A 13 -7.14 16.34 12.01
N LEU A 14 -5.96 16.71 11.51
CA LEU A 14 -4.73 15.95 11.71
C LEU A 14 -4.29 15.94 13.19
N GLU A 15 -4.51 17.02 13.93
CA GLU A 15 -4.26 17.05 15.36
C GLU A 15 -5.17 16.10 16.15
N ARG A 16 -6.46 16.03 15.77
CA ARG A 16 -7.38 15.04 16.36
C ARG A 16 -6.94 13.59 16.06
N VAL A 17 -6.46 13.34 14.84
CA VAL A 17 -5.90 12.03 14.48
C VAL A 17 -4.65 11.73 15.29
N PHE A 18 -3.76 12.71 15.49
CA PHE A 18 -2.56 12.57 16.31
C PHE A 18 -2.90 12.20 17.75
N LEU A 19 -3.88 12.89 18.34
CA LEU A 19 -4.35 12.61 19.69
C LEU A 19 -4.96 11.18 19.79
N LYS A 20 -5.80 10.78 18.84
CA LYS A 20 -6.38 9.43 18.82
C LYS A 20 -5.32 8.34 18.70
N LEU A 21 -4.31 8.53 17.87
CA LEU A 21 -3.18 7.62 17.78
C LEU A 21 -2.36 7.61 19.09
N GLY A 22 -2.16 8.77 19.72
CA GLY A 22 -1.45 8.89 20.99
C GLY A 22 -2.15 8.19 22.15
N LEU A 23 -3.48 8.24 22.17
CA LEU A 23 -4.34 7.64 23.21
C LEU A 23 -4.63 6.14 22.99
N ALA A 24 -4.19 5.56 21.90
CA ALA A 24 -4.34 4.13 21.65
C ALA A 24 -3.35 3.34 22.51
N ASP A 25 -3.80 2.83 23.66
CA ASP A 25 -2.97 2.16 24.64
C ASP A 25 -2.84 0.65 24.38
N THR A 26 -3.81 0.05 23.66
CA THR A 26 -3.79 -1.37 23.30
C THR A 26 -3.46 -1.58 21.83
N ASP A 27 -3.04 -2.81 21.48
CA ASP A 27 -2.77 -3.19 20.08
C ASP A 27 -4.03 -3.10 19.23
N GLU A 28 -5.21 -3.44 19.77
CA GLU A 28 -6.49 -3.37 19.07
C GLU A 28 -6.87 -1.93 18.73
N GLN A 29 -6.73 -1.02 19.71
CA GLN A 29 -6.98 0.41 19.49
C GLN A 29 -6.02 1.00 18.47
N LEU A 30 -4.75 0.63 18.55
CA LEU A 30 -3.75 1.06 17.57
C LEU A 30 -4.05 0.50 16.18
N GLN A 31 -4.42 -0.77 16.10
CA GLN A 31 -4.83 -1.44 14.86
C GLN A 31 -5.99 -0.70 14.18
N GLU A 32 -7.04 -0.39 14.94
CA GLU A 32 -8.21 0.34 14.45
C GLU A 32 -7.81 1.75 13.97
N ALA A 33 -7.05 2.47 14.78
CA ALA A 33 -6.61 3.83 14.44
C ALA A 33 -5.72 3.85 13.18
N VAL A 34 -4.77 2.93 13.05
CA VAL A 34 -3.90 2.83 11.88
C VAL A 34 -4.71 2.45 10.64
N SER A 35 -5.60 1.47 10.74
CA SER A 35 -6.44 1.04 9.63
C SER A 35 -7.35 2.17 9.11
N LYS A 36 -7.88 2.97 10.01
CA LYS A 36 -8.79 4.07 9.70
C LYS A 36 -8.08 5.31 9.16
N PHE A 37 -6.94 5.66 9.75
CA PHE A 37 -6.34 6.98 9.51
C PHE A 37 -5.15 6.97 8.57
N LEU A 38 -4.42 5.87 8.42
CA LEU A 38 -3.21 5.84 7.60
C LEU A 38 -3.48 6.19 6.12
N PRO A 39 -4.44 5.57 5.40
CA PRO A 39 -4.67 5.92 4.01
C PRO A 39 -5.08 7.38 3.79
N PRO A 40 -6.08 7.94 4.50
CA PRO A 40 -6.46 9.34 4.30
C PRO A 40 -5.37 10.35 4.74
N VAL A 41 -4.56 10.02 5.74
CA VAL A 41 -3.42 10.85 6.16
C VAL A 41 -2.38 10.93 5.04
N LEU A 42 -2.07 9.82 4.37
CA LEU A 42 -1.15 9.80 3.24
C LEU A 42 -1.61 10.70 2.09
N LEU A 43 -2.92 10.76 1.80
CA LEU A 43 -3.47 11.65 0.78
C LEU A 43 -3.24 13.14 1.10
N LYS A 44 -3.14 13.51 2.38
CA LYS A 44 -2.85 14.88 2.80
C LYS A 44 -1.41 15.33 2.51
N LEU A 45 -0.52 14.43 2.12
CA LEU A 45 0.78 14.79 1.55
C LEU A 45 0.66 15.61 0.26
N ASN A 46 -0.49 15.56 -0.42
CA ASN A 46 -0.78 16.34 -1.62
C ASN A 46 -1.35 17.76 -1.30
N SER A 47 -1.53 18.13 -0.03
CA SER A 47 -2.04 19.44 0.35
C SER A 47 -1.13 20.55 -0.13
N GLN A 48 -1.71 21.66 -0.63
CA GLN A 48 -0.96 22.85 -1.00
C GLN A 48 -0.43 23.59 0.25
N ASN A 49 -1.03 23.33 1.42
CA ASN A 49 -0.60 23.92 2.68
C ASN A 49 0.63 23.19 3.24
N GLU A 50 1.74 23.89 3.35
CA GLU A 50 2.99 23.33 3.89
C GLU A 50 2.85 22.86 5.34
N GLY A 51 2.11 23.60 6.18
CA GLY A 51 1.82 23.20 7.56
C GLY A 51 1.10 21.86 7.65
N VAL A 52 0.15 21.61 6.73
CA VAL A 52 -0.55 20.33 6.62
C VAL A 52 0.43 19.21 6.27
N ARG A 53 1.26 19.38 5.24
CA ARG A 53 2.27 18.38 4.87
C ARG A 53 3.24 18.08 6.00
N LYS A 54 3.72 19.12 6.70
CA LYS A 54 4.59 18.96 7.86
C LYS A 54 3.93 18.16 8.98
N LYS A 55 2.66 18.48 9.29
CA LYS A 55 1.89 17.74 10.30
C LYS A 55 1.67 16.27 9.91
N VAL A 56 1.45 15.99 8.63
CA VAL A 56 1.38 14.61 8.12
C VAL A 56 2.70 13.88 8.37
N MET A 57 3.85 14.50 8.08
CA MET A 57 5.15 13.87 8.33
C MET A 57 5.38 13.56 9.81
N GLU A 58 4.96 14.45 10.71
CA GLU A 58 5.00 14.19 12.16
C GLU A 58 4.14 12.98 12.54
N LEU A 59 2.93 12.89 11.99
CA LEU A 59 2.03 11.75 12.17
C LEU A 59 2.64 10.44 11.69
N LEU A 60 3.21 10.43 10.48
CA LEU A 60 3.84 9.24 9.90
C LEU A 60 5.04 8.78 10.74
N VAL A 61 5.85 9.71 11.26
CA VAL A 61 6.94 9.38 12.20
C VAL A 61 6.38 8.73 13.46
N HIS A 62 5.29 9.29 14.02
CA HIS A 62 4.65 8.74 15.22
C HIS A 62 4.09 7.33 14.97
N ILE A 63 3.37 7.14 13.86
CA ILE A 63 2.85 5.83 13.45
C ILE A 63 4.02 4.84 13.31
N ASN A 64 5.06 5.21 12.57
CA ASN A 64 6.21 4.34 12.31
C ASN A 64 6.89 3.85 13.59
N LYS A 65 7.08 4.72 14.58
CA LYS A 65 7.66 4.34 15.88
C LYS A 65 6.86 3.24 16.56
N ARG A 66 5.53 3.27 16.42
CA ARG A 66 4.64 2.31 17.08
C ARG A 66 4.48 0.99 16.33
N ILE A 67 4.46 1.04 14.99
CA ILE A 67 4.19 -0.16 14.17
C ILE A 67 5.44 -0.89 13.71
N LYS A 68 6.61 -0.23 13.64
CA LYS A 68 7.84 -0.83 13.09
C LYS A 68 8.25 -2.13 13.78
N ASN A 69 8.19 -2.15 15.11
CA ASN A 69 8.59 -3.29 15.92
C ASN A 69 7.38 -4.11 16.42
N ASN A 70 6.15 -3.68 16.12
CA ASN A 70 4.93 -4.38 16.48
C ASN A 70 4.31 -5.03 15.23
N THR A 71 4.73 -6.26 14.97
CA THR A 71 4.27 -7.04 13.81
C THR A 71 2.83 -7.52 13.94
N LYS A 72 2.24 -7.43 15.12
CA LYS A 72 0.81 -7.74 15.35
C LYS A 72 -0.12 -6.73 14.69
N ILE A 73 0.36 -5.48 14.51
CA ILE A 73 -0.44 -4.44 13.85
C ILE A 73 -0.44 -4.68 12.36
N GLN A 74 -1.58 -5.09 11.82
CA GLN A 74 -1.80 -5.23 10.39
C GLN A 74 -2.07 -3.85 9.76
N LEU A 75 -1.39 -3.54 8.67
CA LEU A 75 -1.65 -2.33 7.89
C LEU A 75 -2.81 -2.56 6.90
N PRO A 76 -3.57 -1.51 6.53
CA PRO A 76 -4.71 -1.62 5.62
C PRO A 76 -4.25 -1.79 4.16
N VAL A 77 -3.64 -2.95 3.86
CA VAL A 77 -2.97 -3.23 2.58
C VAL A 77 -3.90 -3.04 1.39
N GLU A 78 -5.15 -3.48 1.48
CA GLU A 78 -6.13 -3.35 0.40
C GLU A 78 -6.44 -1.89 0.08
N SER A 79 -6.72 -1.08 1.11
CA SER A 79 -6.96 0.36 0.94
C SER A 79 -5.73 1.08 0.40
N LEU A 80 -4.54 0.71 0.87
CA LEU A 80 -3.27 1.26 0.37
C LEU A 80 -3.02 0.84 -1.09
N LEU A 81 -3.39 -0.36 -1.47
CA LEU A 81 -3.25 -0.84 -2.84
C LEU A 81 -4.17 -0.11 -3.80
N LEU A 82 -5.44 0.10 -3.41
CA LEU A 82 -6.39 0.93 -4.17
C LEU A 82 -5.87 2.35 -4.35
N GLN A 83 -5.36 2.96 -3.28
CA GLN A 83 -4.76 4.30 -3.32
C GLN A 83 -3.51 4.34 -4.22
N TYR A 84 -2.70 3.30 -4.21
CA TYR A 84 -1.51 3.18 -5.04
C TYR A 84 -1.86 3.05 -6.52
N GLN A 85 -2.99 2.42 -6.85
CA GLN A 85 -3.49 2.26 -8.22
C GLN A 85 -4.22 3.49 -8.75
N ASP A 86 -4.60 4.44 -7.89
CA ASP A 86 -5.29 5.66 -8.30
C ASP A 86 -4.42 6.46 -9.28
N PRO A 87 -4.89 6.68 -10.52
CA PRO A 87 -4.14 7.44 -11.52
C PRO A 87 -3.95 8.92 -11.15
N SER A 88 -4.77 9.45 -10.25
CA SER A 88 -4.67 10.82 -9.76
C SER A 88 -3.66 11.00 -8.62
N ALA A 89 -3.15 9.90 -8.06
CA ALA A 89 -2.19 9.95 -6.95
C ALA A 89 -0.85 10.55 -7.42
N THR A 90 -0.37 11.56 -6.68
CA THR A 90 0.93 12.17 -6.97
C THR A 90 2.08 11.24 -6.63
N SER A 91 3.22 11.42 -7.31
CA SER A 91 4.44 10.64 -7.04
C SER A 91 4.83 10.67 -5.56
N PHE A 92 4.58 11.78 -4.87
CA PHE A 92 4.89 11.94 -3.46
C PHE A 92 4.01 11.02 -2.59
N VAL A 93 2.70 10.98 -2.84
CA VAL A 93 1.78 10.05 -2.16
C VAL A 93 2.16 8.60 -2.47
N LEU A 94 2.45 8.28 -3.73
CA LEU A 94 2.85 6.93 -4.15
C LEU A 94 4.11 6.44 -3.45
N ASN A 95 5.13 7.31 -3.31
CA ASN A 95 6.38 6.99 -2.64
C ASN A 95 6.19 6.60 -1.16
N PHE A 96 5.27 7.26 -0.47
CA PHE A 96 4.94 6.89 0.90
C PHE A 96 4.02 5.66 0.97
N THR A 97 3.04 5.56 0.08
CA THR A 97 2.11 4.44 0.05
C THR A 97 2.84 3.11 -0.16
N ILE A 98 3.83 3.05 -1.06
CA ILE A 98 4.60 1.82 -1.32
C ILE A 98 5.41 1.37 -0.09
N ILE A 99 5.89 2.30 0.74
CA ILE A 99 6.60 1.96 1.98
C ILE A 99 5.67 1.15 2.91
N TYR A 100 4.44 1.61 3.10
CA TYR A 100 3.46 0.94 3.95
C TYR A 100 2.93 -0.35 3.32
N LEU A 101 2.80 -0.42 1.99
CA LEU A 101 2.49 -1.67 1.28
C LEU A 101 3.56 -2.73 1.55
N LYS A 102 4.83 -2.38 1.37
CA LYS A 102 5.97 -3.30 1.61
C LYS A 102 6.11 -3.71 3.08
N MET A 103 5.64 -2.88 4.00
CA MET A 103 5.62 -3.21 5.42
C MET A 103 4.42 -4.08 5.80
N GLY A 104 3.26 -3.85 5.22
CA GLY A 104 2.00 -4.49 5.58
C GLY A 104 1.76 -5.82 4.88
N PHE A 105 2.13 -5.95 3.61
CA PHE A 105 1.89 -7.15 2.82
C PHE A 105 2.50 -8.42 3.44
N PRO A 106 3.78 -8.44 3.91
CA PRO A 106 4.34 -9.62 4.54
C PRO A 106 3.70 -10.02 5.87
N ARG A 107 2.87 -9.15 6.47
CA ARG A 107 2.14 -9.42 7.72
C ARG A 107 0.82 -10.14 7.48
N LEU A 108 0.33 -10.18 6.25
CA LEU A 108 -0.86 -10.93 5.86
C LEU A 108 -0.57 -12.44 5.89
N THR A 109 -1.63 -13.25 6.02
CA THR A 109 -1.51 -14.70 5.80
C THR A 109 -1.12 -14.99 4.36
N VAL A 110 -0.48 -16.14 4.12
CA VAL A 110 0.00 -16.53 2.79
C VAL A 110 -1.15 -16.60 1.78
N GLU A 111 -2.31 -17.10 2.21
CA GLU A 111 -3.52 -17.17 1.39
C GLU A 111 -3.98 -15.78 0.97
N ARG A 112 -4.00 -14.83 1.93
CA ARG A 112 -4.42 -13.46 1.65
C ARG A 112 -3.41 -12.72 0.78
N GLN A 113 -2.13 -12.98 0.98
CA GLN A 113 -1.09 -12.46 0.09
C GLN A 113 -1.31 -12.96 -1.35
N ALA A 114 -1.55 -14.27 -1.53
CA ALA A 114 -1.79 -14.89 -2.84
C ALA A 114 -3.02 -14.29 -3.54
N GLU A 115 -4.12 -14.06 -2.81
CA GLU A 115 -5.32 -13.39 -3.34
C GLU A 115 -5.06 -11.97 -3.86
N LEU A 116 -4.14 -11.25 -3.25
CA LEU A 116 -3.83 -9.86 -3.62
C LEU A 116 -2.78 -9.73 -4.74
N VAL A 117 -2.05 -10.80 -5.07
CA VAL A 117 -1.02 -10.77 -6.13
C VAL A 117 -1.55 -10.25 -7.47
N PRO A 118 -2.72 -10.69 -7.99
CA PRO A 118 -3.25 -10.15 -9.24
C PRO A 118 -3.47 -8.63 -9.18
N SER A 119 -3.94 -8.11 -8.05
CA SER A 119 -4.14 -6.68 -7.85
C SER A 119 -2.82 -5.91 -7.81
N VAL A 120 -1.78 -6.48 -7.20
CA VAL A 120 -0.43 -5.89 -7.21
C VAL A 120 0.11 -5.81 -8.63
N LEU A 121 -0.02 -6.90 -9.40
CA LEU A 121 0.46 -6.96 -10.79
C LEU A 121 -0.29 -5.99 -11.72
N ALA A 122 -1.61 -5.87 -11.56
CA ALA A 122 -2.41 -4.94 -12.37
C ALA A 122 -2.02 -3.47 -12.18
N GLY A 123 -1.42 -3.12 -11.03
CA GLY A 123 -1.00 -1.76 -10.72
C GLY A 123 0.39 -1.37 -11.23
N LEU A 124 1.15 -2.29 -11.86
CA LEU A 124 2.57 -2.08 -12.17
C LEU A 124 2.83 -1.24 -13.43
N ASP A 125 2.03 -1.40 -14.48
CA ASP A 125 2.33 -0.92 -15.84
C ASP A 125 2.62 0.59 -15.96
N SER A 126 2.02 1.39 -15.09
CA SER A 126 2.16 2.85 -15.10
C SER A 126 3.13 3.41 -14.05
N LYS A 127 3.84 2.54 -13.33
CA LYS A 127 4.66 2.95 -12.18
C LYS A 127 6.14 3.01 -12.52
N PRO A 128 6.93 3.84 -11.79
CA PRO A 128 8.39 3.87 -11.94
C PRO A 128 9.02 2.48 -11.76
N SER A 129 10.10 2.18 -12.49
CA SER A 129 10.78 0.86 -12.43
C SER A 129 11.21 0.47 -11.02
N SER A 130 11.67 1.44 -10.22
CA SER A 130 12.03 1.19 -8.81
C SER A 130 10.85 0.73 -7.95
N HIS A 131 9.64 1.21 -8.24
CA HIS A 131 8.42 0.75 -7.60
C HIS A 131 8.02 -0.64 -8.09
N GLN A 132 8.12 -0.87 -9.41
CA GLN A 132 7.86 -2.18 -10.01
C GLN A 132 8.76 -3.25 -9.39
N ASP A 133 10.07 -3.01 -9.36
CA ASP A 133 11.03 -3.91 -8.74
C ASP A 133 10.71 -4.19 -7.27
N GLY A 134 10.38 -3.14 -6.52
CA GLY A 134 10.01 -3.28 -5.11
C GLY A 134 8.74 -4.08 -4.85
N LEU A 135 7.72 -3.93 -5.71
CA LEU A 135 6.48 -4.69 -5.61
C LEU A 135 6.65 -6.15 -6.08
N LEU A 136 7.40 -6.36 -7.16
CA LEU A 136 7.73 -7.72 -7.62
C LEU A 136 8.49 -8.50 -6.56
N LEU A 137 9.52 -7.91 -5.94
CA LEU A 137 10.25 -8.53 -4.83
C LEU A 137 9.35 -8.85 -3.63
N MET A 138 8.34 -8.01 -3.37
CA MET A 138 7.40 -8.22 -2.28
C MET A 138 6.51 -9.44 -2.50
N ILE A 139 6.05 -9.70 -3.74
CA ILE A 139 5.14 -10.81 -4.05
C ILE A 139 5.87 -12.12 -4.38
N MET A 140 7.16 -12.08 -4.72
CA MET A 140 7.94 -13.27 -5.10
C MET A 140 7.79 -14.45 -4.13
N PRO A 141 7.84 -14.27 -2.79
CA PRO A 141 7.73 -15.40 -1.85
C PRO A 141 6.43 -16.18 -1.96
N VAL A 142 5.34 -15.53 -2.42
CA VAL A 142 4.01 -16.17 -2.49
C VAL A 142 3.62 -16.64 -3.89
N MET A 143 4.45 -16.41 -4.90
CA MET A 143 4.15 -16.81 -6.28
C MET A 143 3.93 -18.33 -6.42
N GLY A 144 4.67 -19.14 -5.65
CA GLY A 144 4.47 -20.57 -5.61
C GLY A 144 3.09 -20.98 -5.08
N GLU A 145 2.53 -20.23 -4.14
CA GLU A 145 1.20 -20.49 -3.59
C GLU A 145 0.10 -20.06 -4.57
N VAL A 146 0.29 -18.94 -5.26
CA VAL A 146 -0.60 -18.50 -6.35
C VAL A 146 -0.72 -19.59 -7.44
N ALA A 147 0.40 -20.20 -7.80
CA ALA A 147 0.43 -21.27 -8.80
C ALA A 147 -0.38 -22.50 -8.35
N LYS A 148 -0.41 -22.82 -7.06
CA LYS A 148 -1.22 -23.94 -6.50
C LYS A 148 -2.71 -23.62 -6.46
N GLN A 149 -3.07 -22.34 -6.23
CA GLN A 149 -4.47 -21.89 -6.19
C GLN A 149 -5.05 -21.61 -7.58
N ALA A 150 -4.20 -21.60 -8.63
CA ALA A 150 -4.65 -21.42 -10.00
C ALA A 150 -5.58 -22.57 -10.43
N PRO A 151 -6.75 -22.25 -11.05
CA PRO A 151 -7.69 -23.27 -11.48
C PRO A 151 -7.05 -24.27 -12.43
N THR A 152 -7.32 -25.55 -12.21
CA THR A 152 -6.78 -26.65 -13.02
C THR A 152 -7.35 -26.73 -14.45
N GLU A 153 -8.33 -25.91 -14.80
CA GLU A 153 -8.94 -25.89 -16.12
C GLU A 153 -8.11 -25.05 -17.13
N PRO A 154 -7.92 -25.53 -18.37
CA PRO A 154 -7.03 -24.88 -19.35
C PRO A 154 -7.46 -23.46 -19.77
N GLU A 155 -8.75 -23.15 -19.74
CA GLU A 155 -9.25 -21.81 -20.11
C GLU A 155 -8.97 -20.74 -19.03
N LYS A 156 -9.05 -21.13 -17.75
CA LYS A 156 -8.75 -20.23 -16.63
C LYS A 156 -7.25 -20.03 -16.41
N LYS A 157 -6.42 -21.04 -16.77
CA LYS A 157 -4.95 -20.88 -16.80
C LYS A 157 -4.50 -19.82 -17.81
N ARG A 158 -5.19 -19.71 -18.96
CA ARG A 158 -4.92 -18.68 -19.95
C ARG A 158 -5.23 -17.27 -19.41
N SER A 159 -6.25 -17.10 -18.58
CA SER A 159 -6.61 -15.80 -18.00
C SER A 159 -5.56 -15.31 -17.00
N VAL A 160 -5.02 -16.17 -16.15
CA VAL A 160 -3.98 -15.82 -15.17
C VAL A 160 -2.63 -15.59 -15.88
N LEU A 161 -2.28 -16.42 -16.88
CA LEU A 161 -1.09 -16.25 -17.71
C LEU A 161 -1.23 -15.07 -18.69
N GLY A 162 -2.44 -14.80 -19.18
CA GLY A 162 -2.71 -13.67 -20.08
C GLY A 162 -2.56 -12.30 -19.43
N LEU A 163 -2.72 -12.20 -18.10
CA LEU A 163 -2.39 -11.00 -17.32
C LEU A 163 -0.87 -10.76 -17.26
N CYS A 164 -0.07 -11.83 -17.38
CA CYS A 164 1.39 -11.76 -17.43
C CYS A 164 1.95 -11.53 -18.84
N GLU A 165 1.12 -11.70 -19.90
CA GLU A 165 1.56 -11.60 -21.31
C GLU A 165 1.23 -10.26 -21.97
N LYS A 166 0.74 -9.25 -21.25
CA LYS A 166 0.56 -7.90 -21.83
C LYS A 166 1.92 -7.33 -22.23
N PRO A 167 2.08 -6.87 -23.49
CA PRO A 167 3.33 -6.30 -23.98
C PRO A 167 3.64 -5.02 -23.18
N GLY A 168 4.79 -4.99 -22.52
CA GLY A 168 5.26 -3.87 -21.71
C GLY A 168 5.99 -4.27 -20.42
N VAL A 169 5.81 -5.49 -19.93
CA VAL A 169 6.49 -5.99 -18.74
C VAL A 169 7.67 -6.88 -19.14
N SER A 170 8.75 -6.24 -19.56
CA SER A 170 9.96 -6.95 -20.03
C SER A 170 10.69 -7.78 -18.95
N LYS A 171 10.30 -7.66 -17.68
CA LYS A 171 10.91 -8.39 -16.56
C LYS A 171 10.07 -9.60 -16.06
N VAL A 172 8.91 -9.87 -16.63
CA VAL A 172 8.06 -11.01 -16.24
C VAL A 172 8.60 -12.33 -16.79
N SER A 173 9.44 -12.28 -17.84
CA SER A 173 10.15 -13.48 -18.34
C SER A 173 11.03 -14.15 -17.28
N ASP A 174 11.58 -13.37 -16.34
CA ASP A 174 12.42 -13.89 -15.27
C ASP A 174 11.61 -14.63 -14.18
N ILE A 175 10.32 -14.32 -14.04
CA ILE A 175 9.41 -15.01 -13.11
C ILE A 175 9.03 -16.40 -13.64
N LYS A 176 8.97 -16.58 -14.97
CA LYS A 176 8.70 -17.91 -15.60
C LYS A 176 9.78 -18.94 -15.27
N ILE A 177 11.02 -18.51 -15.02
CA ILE A 177 12.16 -19.40 -14.73
C ILE A 177 12.14 -19.92 -13.28
N LEU A 178 11.45 -19.21 -12.38
CA LEU A 178 11.42 -19.56 -10.95
C LEU A 178 10.25 -20.49 -10.56
N VAL A 179 9.32 -20.79 -11.47
CA VAL A 179 8.13 -21.65 -11.23
C VAL A 179 8.28 -23.04 -11.86
N HIS A 180 9.39 -23.30 -12.53
CA HIS A 180 9.83 -24.62 -13.00
C HIS A 180 11.03 -25.09 -12.21
#